data_d45e143a0a041554634beb615894a7e0
#
_entry.id   d45e143a0a041554634beb615894a7e0
#
_cell.length_a   1.000
_cell.length_b   1.000
_cell.length_c   1.000
_cell.angle_alpha   90.00
_cell.angle_beta   90.00
_cell.angle_gamma   90.00
#
_symmetry.space_group_name_H-M   'P 1'
#
loop_
_entity.id
_entity.type
_entity.pdbx_description
1 polymer ?
#
loop_
_entity_poly.entity_id
_entity_poly.type
_entity_poly.pdbx_seq_one_letter_code
_entity_poly.pdbx_strand_id
1 'polypeptide(L)'
;LNKTQMTIKHLINHEAGFYYATTQNKCINEEMAKVNLPKAINSDDLISRFARLPLIQKPGDSHFYGTNTTILGLVAERATGKSLDKLISTRLTGPLGINGLKYNLANNETLLPRFSGKNDSLQFATDGDFDIFGPDFPSNKPDNKIFLGGEGMIATSNGYCAFLRMLLNKGNLNNKQFLNPETIDEITSPQTQLDNRWGYNGYNLWVTSDTLRKLGIGD
;
A
#
# COMPACT_ATOMS: atom_id res chain seq x y z
N LEU A 1 -18.02 26.36 -2.94
CA LEU A 1 -17.50 25.03 -3.29
C LEU A 1 -17.94 24.04 -2.23
N ASN A 2 -18.92 23.17 -2.56
CA ASN A 2 -19.29 22.04 -1.71
C ASN A 2 -18.05 21.13 -1.63
N LYS A 3 -17.32 21.19 -0.52
CA LYS A 3 -16.16 20.32 -0.26
C LYS A 3 -16.69 18.99 0.23
N THR A 4 -16.70 17.97 -0.60
CA THR A 4 -16.96 16.59 -0.14
C THR A 4 -15.87 16.24 0.88
N GLN A 5 -16.27 15.87 2.08
CA GLN A 5 -15.34 15.48 3.13
C GLN A 5 -14.73 14.11 2.80
N MET A 6 -13.39 14.06 2.78
CA MET A 6 -12.67 12.80 2.62
C MET A 6 -12.86 11.91 3.85
N THR A 7 -13.07 10.62 3.65
CA THR A 7 -13.23 9.62 4.70
C THR A 7 -12.15 8.53 4.61
N ILE A 8 -11.98 7.77 5.69
CA ILE A 8 -11.11 6.58 5.69
C ILE A 8 -11.58 5.57 4.62
N LYS A 9 -12.89 5.41 4.44
CA LYS A 9 -13.45 4.54 3.41
C LYS A 9 -12.98 4.94 2.00
N HIS A 10 -12.93 6.22 1.69
CA HIS A 10 -12.41 6.70 0.39
C HIS A 10 -10.93 6.34 0.19
N LEU A 11 -10.12 6.39 1.26
CA LEU A 11 -8.71 6.01 1.20
C LEU A 11 -8.54 4.50 1.00
N ILE A 12 -9.25 3.67 1.76
CA ILE A 12 -9.19 2.21 1.67
C ILE A 12 -9.64 1.71 0.29
N ASN A 13 -10.63 2.36 -0.30
CA ASN A 13 -11.21 1.98 -1.60
C ASN A 13 -10.54 2.63 -2.79
N HIS A 14 -9.46 3.39 -2.61
CA HIS A 14 -8.85 4.18 -3.69
C HIS A 14 -9.83 5.16 -4.38
N GLU A 15 -10.72 5.76 -3.60
CA GLU A 15 -11.72 6.74 -4.07
C GLU A 15 -11.42 8.17 -3.62
N ALA A 16 -10.30 8.41 -2.94
CA ALA A 16 -9.98 9.73 -2.38
C ALA A 16 -9.42 10.73 -3.40
N GLY A 17 -8.99 10.27 -4.58
CA GLY A 17 -8.49 11.12 -5.64
C GLY A 17 -6.97 11.38 -5.59
N PHE A 18 -6.22 10.67 -4.77
CA PHE A 18 -4.75 10.66 -4.81
C PHE A 18 -4.24 9.81 -5.97
N TYR A 19 -3.02 10.09 -6.45
CA TYR A 19 -2.45 9.49 -7.65
C TYR A 19 -0.94 9.24 -7.51
N TYR A 20 -0.37 8.53 -8.48
CA TYR A 20 1.07 8.39 -8.69
C TYR A 20 1.54 9.24 -9.87
N ALA A 21 2.82 9.64 -9.88
CA ALA A 21 3.45 10.39 -10.98
C ALA A 21 3.62 9.57 -12.28
N THR A 22 3.06 8.37 -12.34
CA THR A 22 3.11 7.46 -13.50
C THR A 22 1.98 7.70 -14.50
N THR A 23 1.14 8.71 -14.30
CA THR A 23 0.04 9.02 -15.21
C THR A 23 0.57 9.63 -16.51
N GLN A 24 -0.22 9.55 -17.58
CA GLN A 24 0.10 10.24 -18.83
C GLN A 24 -0.20 11.75 -18.79
N ASN A 25 -0.80 12.22 -17.70
CA ASN A 25 -1.17 13.63 -17.52
C ASN A 25 0.04 14.45 -17.04
N LYS A 26 0.60 15.28 -17.92
CA LYS A 26 1.77 16.10 -17.62
C LYS A 26 1.55 17.06 -16.45
N CYS A 27 0.40 17.73 -16.36
CA CYS A 27 0.10 18.63 -15.25
C CYS A 27 0.19 17.92 -13.89
N ILE A 28 -0.36 16.72 -13.79
CA ILE A 28 -0.32 15.91 -12.57
C ILE A 28 1.12 15.55 -12.21
N ASN A 29 1.90 15.12 -13.18
CA ASN A 29 3.31 14.77 -12.98
C ASN A 29 4.14 15.98 -12.55
N GLU A 30 3.88 17.15 -13.12
CA GLU A 30 4.54 18.39 -12.75
C GLU A 30 4.21 18.82 -11.32
N GLU A 31 2.95 18.71 -10.88
CA GLU A 31 2.55 19.00 -9.50
C GLU A 31 3.21 18.01 -8.51
N MET A 32 3.25 16.72 -8.85
CA MET A 32 3.93 15.71 -8.05
C MET A 32 5.44 16.02 -7.92
N ALA A 33 6.10 16.41 -9.02
CA ALA A 33 7.51 16.78 -9.01
C ALA A 33 7.79 18.01 -8.13
N LYS A 34 6.91 19.01 -8.12
CA LYS A 34 7.06 20.22 -7.30
C LYS A 34 7.09 19.93 -5.80
N VAL A 35 6.30 18.97 -5.34
CA VAL A 35 6.24 18.63 -3.91
C VAL A 35 7.40 17.77 -3.45
N ASN A 36 8.07 17.08 -4.37
CA ASN A 36 9.30 16.31 -4.14
C ASN A 36 9.20 15.41 -2.88
N LEU A 37 8.31 14.43 -2.94
CA LEU A 37 8.03 13.52 -1.82
C LEU A 37 9.29 12.84 -1.24
N PRO A 38 10.28 12.41 -2.05
CA PRO A 38 11.51 11.81 -1.52
C PRO A 38 12.35 12.71 -0.60
N LYS A 39 12.14 14.01 -0.65
CA LYS A 39 12.82 14.96 0.26
C LYS A 39 12.12 15.14 1.60
N ALA A 40 11.06 14.39 1.88
CA ALA A 40 10.42 14.42 3.19
C ALA A 40 11.40 13.93 4.27
N ILE A 41 11.44 14.65 5.39
CA ILE A 41 12.34 14.34 6.51
C ILE A 41 11.65 13.57 7.64
N ASN A 42 10.33 13.57 7.66
CA ASN A 42 9.48 12.84 8.60
C ASN A 42 8.04 12.77 8.07
N SER A 43 7.16 12.05 8.78
CA SER A 43 5.76 11.88 8.39
C SER A 43 4.98 13.20 8.33
N ASP A 44 5.27 14.17 9.19
CA ASP A 44 4.59 15.47 9.19
C ASP A 44 4.95 16.31 7.96
N ASP A 45 6.21 16.30 7.57
CA ASP A 45 6.67 16.94 6.32
C ASP A 45 6.06 16.22 5.10
N LEU A 46 6.02 14.89 5.13
CA LEU A 46 5.39 14.11 4.06
C LEU A 46 3.90 14.45 3.92
N ILE A 47 3.14 14.51 5.02
CA ILE A 47 1.74 14.95 5.03
C ILE A 47 1.61 16.35 4.43
N SER A 48 2.48 17.28 4.84
CA SER A 48 2.45 18.67 4.35
C SER A 48 2.73 18.76 2.85
N ARG A 49 3.55 17.84 2.30
CA ARG A 49 3.81 17.74 0.86
C ARG A 49 2.59 17.19 0.12
N PHE A 50 2.00 16.09 0.60
CA PHE A 50 0.77 15.54 0.02
C PHE A 50 -0.39 16.53 0.04
N ALA A 51 -0.54 17.32 1.10
CA ALA A 51 -1.60 18.30 1.24
C ALA A 51 -1.55 19.45 0.22
N ARG A 52 -0.42 19.64 -0.47
CA ARG A 52 -0.27 20.62 -1.56
C ARG A 52 -0.68 20.08 -2.92
N LEU A 53 -0.84 18.75 -3.04
CA LEU A 53 -1.25 18.15 -4.31
C LEU A 53 -2.75 18.39 -4.56
N PRO A 54 -3.14 18.78 -5.78
CA PRO A 54 -4.55 18.76 -6.14
C PRO A 54 -5.04 17.31 -6.20
N LEU A 55 -6.30 17.09 -5.83
CA LEU A 55 -6.95 15.81 -6.08
C LEU A 55 -7.42 15.77 -7.55
N ILE A 56 -7.33 14.61 -8.19
CA ILE A 56 -7.77 14.42 -9.59
C ILE A 56 -9.28 14.30 -9.73
N GLN A 57 -9.98 14.02 -8.62
CA GLN A 57 -11.43 13.88 -8.54
C GLN A 57 -11.91 14.25 -7.13
N LYS A 58 -13.21 14.43 -6.97
CA LYS A 58 -13.79 14.56 -5.62
C LYS A 58 -13.73 13.21 -4.90
N PRO A 59 -13.47 13.19 -3.59
CA PRO A 59 -13.56 11.96 -2.82
C PRO A 59 -14.92 11.27 -2.98
N GLY A 60 -14.92 10.00 -3.34
CA GLY A 60 -16.10 9.18 -3.57
C GLY A 60 -16.65 9.16 -5.00
N ASP A 61 -16.10 9.93 -5.93
CA ASP A 61 -16.61 9.98 -7.31
C ASP A 61 -16.37 8.66 -8.06
N SER A 62 -15.16 8.09 -7.95
CA SER A 62 -14.82 6.82 -8.61
C SER A 62 -13.55 6.21 -8.00
N HIS A 63 -13.30 4.94 -8.33
CA HIS A 63 -12.04 4.30 -8.02
C HIS A 63 -10.92 4.87 -8.91
N PHE A 64 -9.82 5.27 -8.27
CA PHE A 64 -8.59 5.65 -8.95
C PHE A 64 -7.39 5.18 -8.13
N TYR A 65 -6.67 4.19 -8.65
CA TYR A 65 -5.49 3.63 -7.98
C TYR A 65 -4.38 4.69 -7.86
N GLY A 66 -3.89 4.88 -6.65
CA GLY A 66 -2.87 5.90 -6.36
C GLY A 66 -2.35 5.78 -4.93
N THR A 67 -1.76 6.86 -4.42
CA THR A 67 -1.10 6.92 -3.11
C THR A 67 -2.06 6.88 -1.90
N ASN A 68 -3.30 6.44 -2.10
CA ASN A 68 -4.34 6.43 -1.07
C ASN A 68 -3.93 5.63 0.18
N THR A 69 -3.32 4.45 -0.01
CA THR A 69 -2.87 3.60 1.11
C THR A 69 -1.69 4.22 1.86
N THR A 70 -0.83 4.96 1.17
CA THR A 70 0.24 5.75 1.80
C THR A 70 -0.35 6.82 2.72
N ILE A 71 -1.36 7.56 2.22
CA ILE A 71 -2.09 8.55 3.05
C ILE A 71 -2.79 7.86 4.23
N LEU A 72 -3.40 6.69 4.02
CA LEU A 72 -4.04 5.92 5.09
C LEU A 72 -3.04 5.55 6.20
N GLY A 73 -1.82 5.15 5.85
CA GLY A 73 -0.74 4.90 6.81
C GLY A 73 -0.41 6.14 7.65
N LEU A 74 -0.28 7.31 7.01
CA LEU A 74 -0.04 8.59 7.68
C LEU A 74 -1.21 8.99 8.60
N VAL A 75 -2.46 8.72 8.19
CA VAL A 75 -3.64 8.91 9.05
C VAL A 75 -3.57 8.02 10.29
N ALA A 76 -3.18 6.75 10.13
CA ALA A 76 -3.02 5.84 11.26
C ALA A 76 -1.93 6.30 12.24
N GLU A 77 -0.79 6.79 11.74
CA GLU A 77 0.28 7.38 12.57
C GLU A 77 -0.24 8.59 13.35
N ARG A 78 -0.93 9.50 12.68
CA ARG A 78 -1.47 10.72 13.31
C ARG A 78 -2.53 10.41 14.36
N ALA A 79 -3.43 9.46 14.09
CA ALA A 79 -4.50 9.07 15.00
C ALA A 79 -3.99 8.36 16.27
N THR A 80 -2.83 7.69 16.18
CA THR A 80 -2.31 6.86 17.28
C THR A 80 -1.09 7.44 17.97
N GLY A 81 -0.43 8.43 17.37
CA GLY A 81 0.84 8.97 17.85
C GLY A 81 2.02 7.98 17.74
N LYS A 82 1.87 6.91 16.95
CA LYS A 82 2.89 5.87 16.76
C LYS A 82 3.24 5.77 15.29
N SER A 83 4.52 5.49 14.99
CA SER A 83 4.97 5.22 13.62
C SER A 83 4.33 3.94 13.06
N LEU A 84 4.19 3.86 11.74
CA LEU A 84 3.51 2.75 11.09
C LEU A 84 4.23 1.41 11.30
N ASP A 85 5.56 1.40 11.30
CA ASP A 85 6.36 0.21 11.66
C ASP A 85 6.03 -0.29 13.06
N LYS A 86 5.88 0.63 14.03
CA LYS A 86 5.50 0.31 15.40
C LYS A 86 4.06 -0.21 15.48
N LEU A 87 3.15 0.35 14.70
CA LEU A 87 1.77 -0.15 14.62
C LEU A 87 1.74 -1.56 14.05
N ILE A 88 2.43 -1.82 12.93
CA ILE A 88 2.52 -3.16 12.34
C ILE A 88 3.16 -4.14 13.32
N SER A 89 4.27 -3.79 13.94
CA SER A 89 4.97 -4.69 14.86
C SER A 89 4.17 -5.01 16.12
N THR A 90 3.43 -4.04 16.67
CA THR A 90 2.71 -4.25 17.93
C THR A 90 1.29 -4.77 17.73
N ARG A 91 0.65 -4.48 16.58
CA ARG A 91 -0.75 -4.85 16.36
C ARG A 91 -0.95 -5.99 15.38
N LEU A 92 0.04 -6.30 14.55
CA LEU A 92 -0.06 -7.35 13.55
C LEU A 92 1.01 -8.43 13.77
N THR A 93 2.27 -8.13 13.45
CA THR A 93 3.30 -9.17 13.37
C THR A 93 3.67 -9.75 14.73
N GLY A 94 3.76 -8.93 15.78
CA GLY A 94 4.02 -9.40 17.14
C GLY A 94 2.92 -10.33 17.67
N PRO A 95 1.64 -9.92 17.71
CA PRO A 95 0.54 -10.77 18.18
C PRO A 95 0.38 -12.07 17.39
N LEU A 96 0.70 -12.07 16.10
CA LEU A 96 0.65 -13.26 15.24
C LEU A 96 1.92 -14.12 15.29
N GLY A 97 2.99 -13.66 15.94
CA GLY A 97 4.29 -14.31 15.93
C GLY A 97 4.94 -14.37 14.54
N ILE A 98 4.63 -13.41 13.68
CA ILE A 98 5.19 -13.34 12.32
C ILE A 98 6.55 -12.67 12.35
N ASN A 99 7.58 -13.43 12.04
CA ASN A 99 8.92 -12.90 11.80
C ASN A 99 9.14 -12.68 10.30
N GLY A 100 9.91 -11.62 9.96
CA GLY A 100 10.28 -11.35 8.57
C GLY A 100 9.18 -10.67 7.75
N LEU A 101 8.29 -9.91 8.38
CA LEU A 101 7.39 -8.95 7.73
C LEU A 101 7.57 -7.60 8.46
N LYS A 102 8.26 -6.65 7.85
CA LYS A 102 8.73 -5.43 8.50
C LYS A 102 9.09 -4.34 7.49
N TYR A 103 9.48 -3.16 7.94
CA TYR A 103 9.95 -2.07 7.08
C TYR A 103 11.48 -2.02 6.96
N ASN A 104 12.20 -2.13 8.08
CA ASN A 104 13.64 -1.91 8.10
C ASN A 104 14.43 -3.21 8.13
N LEU A 105 15.52 -3.25 7.37
CA LEU A 105 16.53 -4.30 7.46
C LEU A 105 17.29 -4.16 8.79
N ALA A 106 17.70 -5.28 9.38
CA ALA A 106 18.75 -5.28 10.37
C ALA A 106 20.13 -5.13 9.69
N ASN A 107 21.15 -4.75 10.45
CA ASN A 107 22.50 -4.50 9.91
C ASN A 107 23.13 -5.70 9.20
N ASN A 108 22.69 -6.92 9.51
CA ASN A 108 23.19 -8.17 8.92
C ASN A 108 22.24 -8.76 7.87
N GLU A 109 21.22 -8.03 7.46
CA GLU A 109 20.25 -8.46 6.46
C GLU A 109 20.45 -7.71 5.13
N THR A 110 20.14 -8.37 4.04
CA THR A 110 20.16 -7.81 2.70
C THR A 110 18.89 -8.18 1.94
N LEU A 111 18.47 -7.33 1.03
CA LEU A 111 17.41 -7.68 0.09
C LEU A 111 17.94 -8.61 -1.01
N LEU A 112 17.08 -9.50 -1.48
CA LEU A 112 17.36 -10.23 -2.71
C LEU A 112 17.52 -9.25 -3.88
N PRO A 113 18.40 -9.57 -4.86
CA PRO A 113 18.52 -8.77 -6.06
C PRO A 113 17.17 -8.65 -6.77
N ARG A 114 16.86 -7.46 -7.26
CA ARG A 114 15.70 -7.20 -8.11
C ARG A 114 16.14 -7.25 -9.58
N PHE A 115 15.23 -7.67 -10.43
CA PHE A 115 15.46 -7.72 -11.87
C PHE A 115 14.41 -6.89 -12.58
N SER A 116 14.82 -6.18 -13.62
CA SER A 116 13.93 -5.50 -14.55
C SER A 116 14.06 -6.08 -15.95
N GLY A 117 12.96 -6.09 -16.72
CA GLY A 117 12.95 -6.49 -18.12
C GLY A 117 13.12 -5.27 -19.02
N LYS A 118 14.22 -5.21 -19.76
CA LYS A 118 14.43 -4.23 -20.83
C LYS A 118 14.84 -4.96 -22.11
N ASN A 119 14.22 -4.61 -23.24
CA ASN A 119 14.56 -5.17 -24.55
C ASN A 119 14.57 -6.71 -24.57
N ASP A 120 13.51 -7.32 -24.03
CA ASP A 120 13.32 -8.77 -23.93
C ASP A 120 14.41 -9.53 -23.16
N SER A 121 15.19 -8.84 -22.35
CA SER A 121 16.18 -9.43 -21.46
C SER A 121 15.98 -9.05 -20.00
N LEU A 122 16.24 -10.01 -19.10
CA LEU A 122 16.31 -9.75 -17.66
C LEU A 122 17.69 -9.22 -17.31
N GLN A 123 17.74 -8.11 -16.59
CA GLN A 123 18.96 -7.53 -16.05
C GLN A 123 18.74 -7.11 -14.60
N PHE A 124 19.83 -6.95 -13.85
CA PHE A 124 19.71 -6.39 -12.50
C PHE A 124 19.05 -5.02 -12.55
N ALA A 125 18.05 -4.84 -11.69
CA ALA A 125 17.41 -3.54 -11.56
C ALA A 125 18.41 -2.52 -11.03
N THR A 126 18.38 -1.33 -11.61
CA THR A 126 19.12 -0.17 -11.16
C THR A 126 18.21 0.77 -10.36
N ASP A 127 18.81 1.73 -9.68
CA ASP A 127 18.07 2.75 -8.97
C ASP A 127 17.12 3.47 -9.93
N GLY A 128 15.87 3.60 -9.52
CA GLY A 128 14.81 4.20 -10.33
C GLY A 128 13.96 3.22 -11.17
N ASP A 129 14.39 1.98 -11.39
CA ASP A 129 13.60 1.00 -12.17
C ASP A 129 12.26 0.64 -11.47
N PHE A 130 12.22 0.67 -10.14
CA PHE A 130 11.03 0.33 -9.34
C PHE A 130 10.65 1.44 -8.33
N ASP A 131 11.32 2.57 -8.37
CA ASP A 131 11.10 3.65 -7.42
C ASP A 131 9.98 4.56 -7.91
N ILE A 132 8.79 4.38 -7.37
CA ILE A 132 7.61 5.17 -7.74
C ILE A 132 7.77 6.66 -7.37
N PHE A 133 8.49 6.92 -6.30
CA PHE A 133 8.70 8.28 -5.80
C PHE A 133 10.13 8.81 -6.01
N GLY A 134 11.07 7.94 -6.35
CA GLY A 134 12.47 8.27 -6.58
C GLY A 134 13.44 7.40 -5.79
N PRO A 135 14.74 7.53 -6.04
CA PRO A 135 15.76 6.68 -5.43
C PRO A 135 15.70 6.67 -3.89
N ASP A 136 15.88 5.48 -3.29
CA ASP A 136 15.84 5.27 -1.83
C ASP A 136 14.52 5.67 -1.14
N PHE A 137 13.42 5.84 -1.87
CA PHE A 137 12.13 6.18 -1.28
C PHE A 137 11.01 5.30 -1.83
N PRO A 138 10.43 4.36 -1.03
CA PRO A 138 10.71 4.13 0.40
C PRO A 138 12.07 3.49 0.68
N SER A 139 12.67 3.85 1.82
CA SER A 139 13.93 3.27 2.28
C SER A 139 13.69 2.07 3.20
N ASN A 140 14.55 1.04 3.09
CA ASN A 140 14.57 -0.09 4.04
C ASN A 140 15.82 -0.08 4.94
N LYS A 141 16.57 1.02 4.98
CA LYS A 141 17.75 1.17 5.83
C LYS A 141 17.35 1.10 7.31
N PRO A 142 18.26 0.64 8.20
CA PRO A 142 17.96 0.50 9.63
C PRO A 142 17.52 1.80 10.32
N ASP A 143 17.96 2.94 9.82
CA ASP A 143 17.67 4.27 10.34
C ASP A 143 16.49 4.99 9.68
N ASN A 144 15.79 4.32 8.76
CA ASN A 144 14.60 4.90 8.12
C ASN A 144 13.52 5.27 9.13
N LYS A 145 12.93 6.45 8.95
CA LYS A 145 11.90 7.02 9.85
C LYS A 145 10.58 7.32 9.13
N ILE A 146 10.50 7.07 7.83
CA ILE A 146 9.30 7.30 7.03
C ILE A 146 8.80 5.97 6.51
N PHE A 147 7.58 5.61 6.90
CA PHE A 147 6.96 4.33 6.58
C PHE A 147 5.72 4.57 5.74
N LEU A 148 5.70 4.03 4.53
CA LEU A 148 4.60 4.24 3.59
C LEU A 148 3.58 3.11 3.71
N GLY A 149 2.29 3.43 3.75
CA GLY A 149 1.23 2.43 3.86
C GLY A 149 1.04 1.60 2.59
N GLY A 150 1.41 2.15 1.43
CA GLY A 150 1.28 1.48 0.14
C GLY A 150 2.54 0.76 -0.33
N GLU A 151 3.71 1.09 0.22
CA GLU A 151 5.00 0.61 -0.27
C GLU A 151 6.01 0.41 0.87
N GLY A 152 7.14 -0.23 0.57
CA GLY A 152 8.33 -0.25 1.42
C GLY A 152 8.37 -1.32 2.48
N MET A 153 7.33 -2.13 2.67
CA MET A 153 7.46 -3.33 3.50
C MET A 153 8.31 -4.38 2.80
N ILE A 154 9.12 -5.07 3.58
CA ILE A 154 9.92 -6.21 3.18
C ILE A 154 9.44 -7.46 3.89
N ALA A 155 9.57 -8.60 3.22
CA ALA A 155 9.10 -9.87 3.75
C ALA A 155 10.05 -11.01 3.42
N THR A 156 10.14 -11.97 4.33
CA THR A 156 10.54 -13.33 3.98
C THR A 156 9.32 -14.08 3.43
N SER A 157 9.55 -15.12 2.62
CA SER A 157 8.47 -15.97 2.12
C SER A 157 7.62 -16.54 3.26
N ASN A 158 8.26 -17.02 4.33
CA ASN A 158 7.56 -17.56 5.49
C ASN A 158 6.71 -16.50 6.22
N GLY A 159 7.25 -15.28 6.39
CA GLY A 159 6.52 -14.18 7.05
C GLY A 159 5.29 -13.76 6.26
N TYR A 160 5.42 -13.64 4.95
CA TYR A 160 4.30 -13.28 4.09
C TYR A 160 3.26 -14.41 4.01
N CYS A 161 3.70 -15.68 3.86
CA CYS A 161 2.81 -16.85 3.90
C CYS A 161 2.03 -16.95 5.21
N ALA A 162 2.63 -16.64 6.36
CA ALA A 162 1.92 -16.65 7.63
C ALA A 162 0.80 -15.60 7.66
N PHE A 163 1.03 -14.40 7.14
CA PHE A 163 -0.01 -13.38 6.99
C PHE A 163 -1.14 -13.84 6.06
N LEU A 164 -0.82 -14.40 4.89
CA LEU A 164 -1.83 -14.92 3.97
C LEU A 164 -2.64 -16.08 4.57
N ARG A 165 -1.99 -16.97 5.31
CA ARG A 165 -2.70 -18.06 6.02
C ARG A 165 -3.68 -17.53 7.06
N MET A 166 -3.35 -16.47 7.77
CA MET A 166 -4.27 -15.81 8.69
C MET A 166 -5.52 -15.34 7.95
N LEU A 167 -5.38 -14.69 6.79
CA LEU A 167 -6.53 -14.27 5.97
C LEU A 167 -7.35 -15.45 5.47
N LEU A 168 -6.71 -16.49 4.89
CA LEU A 168 -7.37 -17.70 4.38
C LEU A 168 -8.13 -18.47 5.47
N ASN A 169 -7.62 -18.45 6.70
CA ASN A 169 -8.24 -19.10 7.86
C ASN A 169 -9.21 -18.14 8.61
N LYS A 170 -9.86 -17.25 7.90
CA LYS A 170 -10.87 -16.34 8.46
C LYS A 170 -10.38 -15.60 9.72
N GLY A 171 -9.17 -15.09 9.65
CA GLY A 171 -8.56 -14.30 10.71
C GLY A 171 -7.86 -15.12 11.81
N ASN A 172 -7.73 -16.43 11.64
CA ASN A 172 -7.07 -17.31 12.60
C ASN A 172 -5.67 -17.71 12.15
N LEU A 173 -4.71 -17.67 13.07
CA LEU A 173 -3.37 -18.21 12.86
C LEU A 173 -2.93 -18.95 14.14
N ASN A 174 -2.47 -20.20 13.98
CA ASN A 174 -1.97 -21.04 15.08
C ASN A 174 -2.94 -21.12 16.26
N ASN A 175 -4.22 -21.36 15.98
CA ASN A 175 -5.33 -21.45 16.96
C ASN A 175 -5.60 -20.14 17.73
N LYS A 176 -5.11 -19.01 17.24
CA LYS A 176 -5.38 -17.69 17.78
C LYS A 176 -6.21 -16.87 16.78
N GLN A 177 -7.40 -16.47 17.19
CA GLN A 177 -8.25 -15.56 16.43
C GLN A 177 -7.68 -14.14 16.55
N PHE A 178 -7.29 -13.56 15.43
CA PHE A 178 -6.72 -12.22 15.33
C PHE A 178 -7.72 -11.19 14.79
N LEU A 179 -8.45 -11.57 13.75
CA LEU A 179 -9.56 -10.81 13.19
C LEU A 179 -10.83 -11.67 13.22
N ASN A 180 -11.99 -11.05 13.38
CA ASN A 180 -13.25 -11.77 13.27
C ASN A 180 -13.49 -12.27 11.85
N PRO A 181 -14.13 -13.43 11.65
CA PRO A 181 -14.45 -13.95 10.33
C PRO A 181 -15.23 -12.93 9.47
N GLU A 182 -16.19 -12.24 10.06
CA GLU A 182 -17.00 -11.21 9.41
C GLU A 182 -16.14 -10.05 8.86
N THR A 183 -15.10 -9.66 9.61
CA THR A 183 -14.13 -8.65 9.16
C THR A 183 -13.36 -9.12 7.94
N ILE A 184 -12.97 -10.40 7.90
CA ILE A 184 -12.29 -10.98 6.73
C ILE A 184 -13.25 -11.03 5.54
N ASP A 185 -14.50 -11.43 5.76
CA ASP A 185 -15.52 -11.45 4.70
C ASP A 185 -15.76 -10.06 4.13
N GLU A 186 -15.81 -9.04 4.98
CA GLU A 186 -15.92 -7.64 4.54
C GLU A 186 -14.71 -7.19 3.72
N ILE A 187 -13.48 -7.44 4.20
CA ILE A 187 -12.23 -7.08 3.51
C ILE A 187 -12.13 -7.75 2.13
N THR A 188 -12.60 -8.99 2.01
CA THR A 188 -12.50 -9.79 0.79
C THR A 188 -13.74 -9.70 -0.11
N SER A 189 -14.74 -8.92 0.27
CA SER A 189 -15.94 -8.68 -0.53
C SER A 189 -15.76 -7.48 -1.46
N PRO A 190 -16.46 -7.44 -2.61
CA PRO A 190 -16.47 -6.28 -3.49
C PRO A 190 -16.94 -5.02 -2.77
N GLN A 191 -16.09 -4.00 -2.70
CA GLN A 191 -16.41 -2.69 -2.13
C GLN A 191 -16.57 -1.64 -3.22
N THR A 192 -15.80 -1.76 -4.30
CA THR A 192 -15.79 -0.85 -5.44
C THR A 192 -15.81 -1.67 -6.71
N GLN A 193 -16.66 -1.30 -7.66
CA GLN A 193 -16.61 -1.87 -9.00
C GLN A 193 -15.52 -1.13 -9.79
N LEU A 194 -14.52 -1.86 -10.28
CA LEU A 194 -13.46 -1.31 -11.13
C LEU A 194 -13.90 -1.34 -12.60
N ASP A 195 -13.87 -2.51 -13.16
CA ASP A 195 -14.34 -2.88 -14.47
C ASP A 195 -14.83 -4.32 -14.34
N ASN A 196 -16.00 -4.63 -14.86
CA ASN A 196 -16.58 -5.98 -14.79
C ASN A 196 -15.65 -7.06 -15.32
N ARG A 197 -14.74 -6.68 -16.21
CA ARG A 197 -13.73 -7.58 -16.78
C ARG A 197 -12.63 -7.93 -15.78
N TRP A 198 -12.17 -6.95 -14.99
CA TRP A 198 -10.99 -7.12 -14.14
C TRP A 198 -11.32 -7.52 -12.70
N GLY A 199 -12.52 -7.19 -12.23
CA GLY A 199 -12.93 -7.49 -10.87
C GLY A 199 -13.27 -6.26 -10.05
N TYR A 200 -13.05 -6.37 -8.75
CA TYR A 200 -13.46 -5.37 -7.76
C TYR A 200 -12.32 -5.06 -6.80
N ASN A 201 -12.40 -3.93 -6.12
CA ASN A 201 -11.58 -3.67 -4.96
C ASN A 201 -12.35 -4.11 -3.70
N GLY A 202 -11.79 -5.02 -2.91
CA GLY A 202 -12.09 -5.19 -1.50
C GLY A 202 -11.26 -4.15 -0.73
N TYR A 203 -11.25 -4.11 0.57
CA TYR A 203 -10.42 -3.13 1.28
C TYR A 203 -8.93 -3.38 1.02
N ASN A 204 -8.38 -2.71 -0.01
CA ASN A 204 -7.01 -2.89 -0.54
C ASN A 204 -6.67 -4.33 -1.00
N LEU A 205 -7.67 -5.16 -1.25
CA LEU A 205 -7.51 -6.48 -1.84
C LEU A 205 -8.20 -6.52 -3.20
N TRP A 206 -7.60 -7.23 -4.14
CA TRP A 206 -8.21 -7.48 -5.43
C TRP A 206 -9.22 -8.62 -5.31
N VAL A 207 -10.47 -8.37 -5.68
CA VAL A 207 -11.54 -9.38 -5.69
C VAL A 207 -11.83 -9.75 -7.14
N THR A 208 -11.53 -10.98 -7.51
CA THR A 208 -11.68 -11.47 -8.87
C THR A 208 -13.14 -11.43 -9.33
N SER A 209 -13.41 -10.97 -10.55
CA SER A 209 -14.75 -10.99 -11.14
C SER A 209 -15.22 -12.41 -11.47
N ASP A 210 -16.52 -12.61 -11.52
CA ASP A 210 -17.12 -13.90 -11.94
C ASP A 210 -16.69 -14.29 -13.36
N THR A 211 -16.43 -13.30 -14.22
CA THR A 211 -15.92 -13.56 -15.58
C THR A 211 -14.53 -14.17 -15.55
N LEU A 212 -13.63 -13.63 -14.73
CA LEU A 212 -12.26 -14.18 -14.58
C LEU A 212 -12.27 -15.55 -13.90
N ARG A 213 -13.12 -15.75 -12.89
CA ARG A 213 -13.27 -17.06 -12.22
C ARG A 213 -13.74 -18.14 -13.20
N LYS A 214 -14.70 -17.85 -14.07
CA LYS A 214 -15.16 -18.77 -15.13
C LYS A 214 -14.03 -19.12 -16.13
N LEU A 215 -13.01 -18.29 -16.22
CA LEU A 215 -11.82 -18.55 -17.02
C LEU A 215 -10.69 -19.26 -16.24
N GLY A 216 -10.94 -19.66 -14.99
CA GLY A 216 -9.95 -20.28 -14.10
C GLY A 216 -8.87 -19.31 -13.61
N ILE A 217 -9.17 -18.02 -13.54
CA ILE A 217 -8.24 -17.00 -13.07
C ILE A 217 -8.66 -16.57 -11.66
N GLY A 218 -7.80 -16.84 -10.68
CA GLY A 218 -7.98 -16.36 -9.31
C GLY A 218 -8.86 -17.27 -8.43
N ASP A 219 -8.86 -18.56 -8.69
CA ASP A 219 -9.42 -19.60 -7.78
C ASP A 219 -8.44 -19.94 -6.64
#